data_b9a2796effc0400948ae5f366b12edfa
#
_entry.id   b9a2796effc0400948ae5f366b12edfa
#
_cell.length_a   1.000
_cell.length_b   1.000
_cell.length_c   1.000
_cell.angle_alpha   90.00
_cell.angle_beta   90.00
_cell.angle_gamma   90.00
#
_symmetry.space_group_name_H-M   'P 1'
#
loop_
_entity.id
_entity.type
_entity.pdbx_description
1 polymer ?
#
loop_
_entity_poly.entity_id
_entity_poly.type
_entity_poly.pdbx_seq_one_letter_code
_entity_poly.pdbx_strand_id
1 'polypeptide(L)' 'TRDKLLSYLSAESIRHSSLSFDIPFDRQQLADYLCIDRAAMSTEISKLQKEGFIKTNRNHFELIACNDIDLQTNK' A
#
# COMPACT_ATOMS: atom_id res chain seq x y z
N THR A 1 -3.73 8.46 -8.16
CA THR A 1 -3.98 8.06 -6.77
C THR A 1 -3.24 6.79 -6.42
N ARG A 2 -3.39 5.77 -7.23
CA ARG A 2 -2.71 4.50 -6.98
C ARG A 2 -1.18 4.67 -6.97
N ASP A 3 -0.66 5.42 -7.91
CA ASP A 3 0.78 5.62 -7.99
C ASP A 3 1.33 6.30 -6.75
N LYS A 4 0.66 7.32 -6.26
CA LYS A 4 1.10 8.01 -5.05
C LYS A 4 1.07 7.07 -3.86
N LEU A 5 0.01 6.30 -3.72
CA LEU A 5 -0.13 5.39 -2.62
C LEU A 5 0.94 4.31 -2.65
N LEU A 6 1.14 3.69 -3.80
CA LEU A 6 2.14 2.63 -3.92
C LEU A 6 3.55 3.16 -3.73
N SER A 7 3.83 4.35 -4.23
CA SER A 7 5.14 4.97 -4.03
C SER A 7 5.42 5.19 -2.55
N TYR A 8 4.43 5.67 -1.82
CA TYR A 8 4.58 5.88 -0.40
C TYR A 8 4.82 4.55 0.33
N LEU A 9 4.01 3.56 0.02
CA LEU A 9 4.14 2.26 0.69
C LEU A 9 5.47 1.59 0.36
N SER A 10 5.92 1.70 -0.88
CA SER A 10 7.21 1.16 -1.27
C SER A 10 8.34 1.84 -0.51
N ALA A 11 8.29 3.15 -0.40
CA ALA A 11 9.31 3.90 0.32
C ALA A 11 9.32 3.48 1.79
N GLU A 12 8.15 3.29 2.39
CA GLU A 12 8.09 2.88 3.78
C GLU A 12 8.64 1.46 3.96
N SER A 13 8.38 0.57 3.03
CA SER A 13 8.90 -0.77 3.13
C SER A 13 10.43 -0.79 3.09
N ILE A 14 11.01 0.04 2.26
CA ILE A 14 12.46 0.17 2.18
C ILE A 14 13.00 0.75 3.49
N ARG A 15 12.34 1.78 3.99
CA ARG A 15 12.76 2.45 5.19
C ARG A 15 12.73 1.52 6.40
N HIS A 16 11.74 0.63 6.47
CA HIS A 16 11.63 -0.33 7.56
C HIS A 16 12.34 -1.64 7.26
N SER A 17 12.88 -1.78 6.09
CA SER A 17 13.53 -3.01 5.62
C SER A 17 12.59 -4.20 5.79
N SER A 18 11.32 -3.97 5.54
CA SER A 18 10.31 -5.00 5.72
C SER A 18 9.09 -4.67 4.88
N LEU A 19 8.42 -5.69 4.39
CA LEU A 19 7.19 -5.51 3.64
C LEU A 19 6.00 -5.29 4.57
N SER A 20 6.20 -5.49 5.86
CA SER A 20 5.15 -5.34 6.85
C SER A 20 5.56 -4.24 7.81
N PHE A 21 4.75 -3.22 7.97
CA PHE A 21 5.12 -2.08 8.79
C PHE A 21 3.89 -1.30 9.24
N ASP A 22 4.07 -0.51 10.29
CA ASP A 22 3.02 0.38 10.76
C ASP A 22 3.38 1.78 10.30
N ILE A 23 2.38 2.59 9.99
CA ILE A 23 2.61 3.97 9.62
C ILE A 23 2.04 4.87 10.70
N PRO A 24 2.57 6.08 10.85
CA PRO A 24 2.11 7.00 11.91
C PRO A 24 0.83 7.75 11.55
N PHE A 25 0.20 7.40 10.45
CA PHE A 25 -0.99 8.10 9.99
C PHE A 25 -2.21 7.19 10.02
N ASP A 26 -3.38 7.77 10.32
CA ASP A 26 -4.61 7.04 10.07
C ASP A 26 -5.00 7.31 8.62
N ARG A 27 -6.15 6.81 8.18
CA ARG A 27 -6.55 6.95 6.78
C ARG A 27 -6.71 8.40 6.38
N GLN A 28 -7.30 9.23 7.23
CA GLN A 28 -7.50 10.63 6.90
C GLN A 28 -6.15 11.34 6.83
N GLN A 29 -5.28 11.08 7.78
CA GLN A 29 -3.97 11.72 7.79
C GLN A 29 -3.14 11.30 6.59
N LEU A 30 -3.22 10.04 6.22
CA LEU A 30 -2.48 9.56 5.06
C LEU A 30 -2.98 10.22 3.78
N ALA A 31 -4.29 10.33 3.63
CA ALA A 31 -4.85 11.00 2.45
C ALA A 31 -4.40 12.45 2.39
N ASP A 32 -4.39 13.14 3.53
CA ASP A 32 -3.93 14.52 3.59
C ASP A 32 -2.45 14.61 3.22
N TYR A 33 -1.65 13.70 3.75
CA TYR A 33 -0.22 13.68 3.48
C TYR A 33 0.06 13.47 1.99
N LEU A 34 -0.70 12.58 1.36
CA LEU A 34 -0.51 12.29 -0.06
C LEU A 34 -1.25 13.28 -0.96
N CYS A 35 -2.02 14.16 -0.36
CA CYS A 35 -2.80 15.16 -1.12
C CYS A 35 -3.80 14.49 -2.05
N ILE A 36 -4.47 13.46 -1.57
CA ILE A 36 -5.49 12.78 -2.35
C ILE A 36 -6.77 12.70 -1.55
N ASP A 37 -7.87 12.49 -2.23
CA ASP A 37 -9.15 12.40 -1.58
C ASP A 37 -9.23 11.10 -0.76
N ARG A 38 -9.72 11.21 0.46
CA ARG A 38 -9.80 10.06 1.36
C ARG A 38 -10.64 8.94 0.77
N ALA A 39 -11.76 9.29 0.14
CA ALA A 39 -12.63 8.29 -0.46
C ALA A 39 -11.94 7.58 -1.61
N ALA A 40 -11.22 8.34 -2.44
CA ALA A 40 -10.48 7.74 -3.54
C ALA A 40 -9.38 6.83 -3.02
N MET A 41 -8.69 7.26 -1.97
CA MET A 41 -7.64 6.45 -1.36
C MET A 41 -8.22 5.15 -0.80
N SER A 42 -9.33 5.24 -0.09
CA SER A 42 -9.97 4.05 0.47
C SER A 42 -10.38 3.08 -0.62
N THR A 43 -10.90 3.60 -1.72
CA THR A 43 -11.27 2.76 -2.86
C THR A 43 -10.05 2.04 -3.43
N GLU A 44 -8.93 2.76 -3.58
CA GLU A 44 -7.72 2.14 -4.11
C GLU A 44 -7.16 1.09 -3.15
N ILE A 45 -7.20 1.37 -1.86
CA ILE A 45 -6.74 0.40 -0.88
C ILE A 45 -7.59 -0.86 -0.96
N SER A 46 -8.90 -0.71 -1.06
CA SER A 46 -9.79 -1.85 -1.17
C SER A 46 -9.49 -2.67 -2.42
N LYS A 47 -9.26 -1.99 -3.55
CA LYS A 47 -8.92 -2.67 -4.79
C LYS A 47 -7.61 -3.43 -4.67
N LEU A 48 -6.61 -2.80 -4.08
CA LEU A 48 -5.30 -3.43 -3.93
C LEU A 48 -5.38 -4.66 -3.03
N GLN A 49 -6.19 -4.61 -1.98
CA GLN A 49 -6.40 -5.77 -1.13
C GLN A 49 -7.11 -6.88 -1.88
N LYS A 50 -8.10 -6.52 -2.65
CA LYS A 50 -8.88 -7.49 -3.41
C LYS A 50 -8.02 -8.16 -4.47
N GLU A 51 -7.09 -7.41 -5.06
CA GLU A 51 -6.20 -7.94 -6.07
C GLU A 51 -5.03 -8.71 -5.45
N GLY A 52 -4.88 -8.62 -4.14
CA GLY A 52 -3.83 -9.35 -3.46
C GLY A 52 -2.48 -8.67 -3.43
N PHE A 53 -2.44 -7.36 -3.70
CA PHE A 53 -1.17 -6.63 -3.69
C PHE A 53 -0.78 -6.16 -2.30
N ILE A 54 -1.75 -5.87 -1.44
CA ILE A 54 -1.45 -5.41 -0.09
C ILE A 54 -2.44 -5.98 0.90
N LYS A 55 -2.07 -5.95 2.16
CA LYS A 55 -2.99 -6.19 3.25
C LYS A 55 -2.87 -5.00 4.18
N THR A 56 -3.94 -4.61 4.78
CA THR A 56 -3.91 -3.48 5.68
C THR A 56 -4.86 -3.73 6.85
N ASN A 57 -4.48 -3.21 8.01
CA ASN A 57 -5.28 -3.31 9.20
C ASN A 57 -5.02 -2.04 10.00
N ARG A 58 -5.93 -1.10 9.95
CA ARG A 58 -5.79 0.20 10.58
C ARG A 58 -4.53 0.90 10.05
N ASN A 59 -3.54 1.07 10.90
CA ASN A 59 -2.31 1.75 10.50
C ASN A 59 -1.24 0.78 10.01
N HIS A 60 -1.52 -0.50 10.06
CA HIS A 60 -0.56 -1.50 9.62
C HIS A 60 -0.76 -1.81 8.14
N PHE A 61 0.32 -1.81 7.41
CA PHE A 61 0.28 -2.17 5.99
C PHE A 61 1.28 -3.28 5.73
N GLU A 62 0.90 -4.18 4.87
CA GLU A 62 1.78 -5.26 4.46
C GLU A 62 1.74 -5.35 2.95
N LEU A 63 2.90 -5.24 2.32
CA LEU A 63 2.98 -5.37 0.88
C LEU A 63 3.17 -6.84 0.54
N ILE A 64 2.39 -7.32 -0.40
CA ILE A 64 2.52 -8.70 -0.84
C ILE A 64 3.54 -8.70 -1.97
N ALA A 65 4.56 -9.48 -1.80
CA ALA A 65 5.61 -9.50 -2.81
C ALA A 65 5.22 -10.38 -3.96
N CYS A 66 4.21 -9.97 -4.61
CA CYS A 66 3.69 -10.77 -5.65
C CYS A 66 4.52 -10.75 -6.84
N ASN A 67 5.42 -9.90 -6.89
CA ASN A 67 6.32 -9.95 -7.97
C ASN A 67 6.96 -11.27 -8.02
N ASP A 68 6.95 -11.94 -6.95
CA ASP A 68 7.45 -13.22 -6.99
C ASP A 68 6.68 -14.04 -7.89
N ILE A 69 5.52 -13.69 -8.09
CA ILE A 69 4.68 -14.37 -8.88
C ILE A 69 4.94 -14.13 -10.20
N ASP A 70 5.26 -13.03 -10.49
CA ASP A 70 5.40 -12.70 -11.77
C ASP A 70 6.37 -13.39 -12.33
N LEU A 71 7.00 -13.70 -11.63
CA LEU A 71 7.92 -14.28 -12.14
C LEU A 71 7.62 -15.34 -12.76
N GLN A 72 7.03 -15.59 -12.62
CA GLN A 72 6.66 -16.48 -13.15
C GLN A 72 5.98 -16.49 -14.07
N THR A 73 5.71 -16.24 -14.27
CA THR A 73 5.11 -16.35 -14.99
C THR A 73 5.08 -16.24 -15.95
N ASN A 74 5.37 -15.96 -15.78
CA ASN A 74 5.46 -15.99 -16.43
C ASN A 74 5.61 -16.30 -16.93
N LYS A 75 5.56 -16.38 -16.80
CA LYS A 75 5.72 -16.67 -17.15
C LYS A 75 5.66 -17.03 -17.52
#